data_a1b93e37654a5a249bc2346607264ca5
#
_entry.id   a1b93e37654a5a249bc2346607264ca5
#
_cell.length_a   1.000
_cell.length_b   1.000
_cell.length_c   1.000
_cell.angle_alpha   90.00
_cell.angle_beta   90.00
_cell.angle_gamma   90.00
#
_symmetry.space_group_name_H-M   'P 1'
#
loop_
_entity.id
_entity.type
_entity.pdbx_description
1 polymer ?
#
loop_
_entity_poly.entity_id
_entity_poly.type
_entity_poly.pdbx_seq_one_letter_code
_entity_poly.pdbx_strand_id
1 'polypeptide(L)'
;LRRLIQNGLGLPRYDRVALPGGPACLAGHPQAHLEEQGVVDELKFLVEVHGLNRIVLIAHQDCAFYGSRLALTARRLELVQRADLVRAAAFVARVTGIDRIDAFFARHVVRDEEQRIVFEPVEV
;
A
#
# COMPACT_ATOMS: atom_id res chain seq x y z
N LEU A 1 -1.97 9.67 7.54
CA LEU A 1 -0.81 8.81 7.33
C LEU A 1 0.31 9.08 8.32
N ARG A 2 0.70 10.34 8.46
CA ARG A 2 1.78 10.73 9.39
C ARG A 2 1.50 10.27 10.82
N ARG A 3 0.26 10.42 11.30
CA ARG A 3 -0.14 9.96 12.63
C ARG A 3 -0.04 8.44 12.78
N LEU A 4 -0.45 7.70 11.74
CA LEU A 4 -0.29 6.25 11.74
C LEU A 4 1.17 5.86 11.88
N ILE A 5 2.04 6.43 11.04
CA ILE A 5 3.45 6.06 11.00
C ILE A 5 4.17 6.46 12.29
N GLN A 6 4.04 7.69 12.72
CA GLN A 6 4.80 8.22 13.86
C GLN A 6 4.21 7.81 15.20
N ASN A 7 2.89 7.89 15.37
CA ASN A 7 2.23 7.63 16.64
C ASN A 7 1.74 6.19 16.78
N GLY A 8 1.10 5.65 15.72
CA GLY A 8 0.56 4.29 15.74
C GLY A 8 1.63 3.21 15.62
N LEU A 9 2.60 3.38 14.74
CA LEU A 9 3.66 2.41 14.49
C LEU A 9 4.98 2.76 15.17
N GLY A 10 5.08 3.92 15.78
CA GLY A 10 6.28 4.35 16.50
C GLY A 10 7.49 4.61 15.60
N LEU A 11 7.29 4.97 14.35
CA LEU A 11 8.34 5.23 13.39
C LEU A 11 8.52 6.74 13.20
N PRO A 12 9.57 7.36 13.77
CA PRO A 12 9.76 8.81 13.68
C PRO A 12 10.16 9.28 12.29
N ARG A 13 10.76 8.40 11.49
CA ARG A 13 11.21 8.68 10.13
C ARG A 13 10.68 7.63 9.15
N TYR A 14 10.35 8.08 7.95
CA TYR A 14 9.92 7.18 6.88
C TYR A 14 10.14 7.82 5.52
N ASP A 15 10.40 6.99 4.52
CA ASP A 15 10.33 7.38 3.12
C ASP A 15 8.94 7.08 2.59
N ARG A 16 8.46 7.88 1.66
CA ARG A 16 7.11 7.73 1.12
C ARG A 16 7.16 7.60 -0.39
N VAL A 17 6.52 6.55 -0.90
CA VAL A 17 6.25 6.36 -2.32
C VAL A 17 4.74 6.41 -2.52
N ALA A 18 4.26 7.34 -3.33
CA ALA A 18 2.85 7.52 -3.57
C ALA A 18 2.57 7.54 -5.07
N LEU A 19 1.64 6.70 -5.51
CA LEU A 19 1.21 6.62 -6.91
C LEU A 19 -0.23 6.12 -6.99
N PRO A 20 -0.90 6.29 -8.15
CA PRO A 20 -2.26 5.76 -8.33
C PRO A 20 -2.31 4.27 -8.03
N GLY A 21 -3.28 3.87 -7.20
CA GLY A 21 -3.43 2.49 -6.76
C GLY A 21 -2.55 2.09 -5.59
N GLY A 22 -1.65 2.96 -5.13
CA GLY A 22 -0.73 2.62 -4.04
C GLY A 22 0.06 1.35 -4.35
N PRO A 23 0.00 0.31 -3.50
CA PRO A 23 0.75 -0.93 -3.71
C PRO A 23 0.16 -1.85 -4.80
N ALA A 24 -0.90 -1.46 -5.48
CA ALA A 24 -1.53 -2.27 -6.54
C ALA A 24 -0.54 -2.67 -7.63
N CYS A 25 0.38 -1.80 -7.99
CA CYS A 25 1.40 -2.10 -9.00
C CYS A 25 2.32 -3.27 -8.61
N LEU A 26 2.38 -3.61 -7.35
CA LEU A 26 3.21 -4.70 -6.83
C LEU A 26 2.45 -6.03 -6.73
N ALA A 27 1.17 -6.04 -7.13
CA ALA A 27 0.31 -7.23 -7.06
C ALA A 27 0.27 -8.06 -8.36
N GLY A 28 1.05 -7.68 -9.37
CA GLY A 28 1.19 -8.44 -10.62
C GLY A 28 0.19 -8.08 -11.70
N HIS A 29 -0.40 -6.89 -11.68
CA HIS A 29 -1.30 -6.45 -12.74
C HIS A 29 -0.52 -6.00 -13.99
N PRO A 30 -0.78 -6.58 -15.17
CA PRO A 30 -0.10 -6.16 -16.41
C PRO A 30 -0.30 -4.67 -16.72
N GLN A 31 -1.43 -4.09 -16.31
CA GLN A 31 -1.75 -2.69 -16.53
C GLN A 31 -0.82 -1.74 -15.76
N ALA A 32 -0.08 -2.25 -14.78
CA ALA A 32 0.83 -1.48 -13.94
C ALA A 32 2.27 -1.97 -14.03
N HIS A 33 2.65 -2.62 -15.13
CA HIS A 33 3.97 -3.22 -15.28
C HIS A 33 5.12 -2.20 -15.18
N LEU A 34 4.97 -1.04 -15.80
CA LEU A 34 6.00 0.01 -15.75
C LEU A 34 6.13 0.60 -14.35
N GLU A 35 5.01 0.84 -13.69
CA GLU A 35 4.97 1.31 -12.32
C GLU A 35 5.62 0.30 -11.36
N GLU A 36 5.36 -0.99 -11.58
CA GLU A 36 5.99 -2.07 -10.80
C GLU A 36 7.51 -1.99 -10.88
N GLN A 37 8.05 -1.89 -12.08
CA GLN A 37 9.51 -1.81 -12.28
C GLN A 37 10.10 -0.57 -11.59
N GLY A 38 9.47 0.58 -11.76
CA GLY A 38 9.93 1.83 -11.13
C GLY A 38 9.90 1.77 -9.61
N VAL A 39 8.83 1.25 -9.04
CA VAL A 39 8.70 1.13 -7.58
C VAL A 39 9.69 0.12 -7.02
N VAL A 40 9.90 -1.02 -7.69
CA VAL A 40 10.90 -2.01 -7.27
C VAL A 40 12.29 -1.39 -7.24
N ASP A 41 12.66 -0.64 -8.25
CA ASP A 41 13.97 0.04 -8.29
C ASP A 41 14.11 1.03 -7.13
N GLU A 42 13.08 1.82 -6.85
CA GLU A 42 13.08 2.76 -5.74
C GLU A 42 13.18 2.06 -4.38
N LEU A 43 12.44 0.97 -4.20
CA LEU A 43 12.49 0.20 -2.95
C LEU A 43 13.88 -0.39 -2.72
N LYS A 44 14.48 -0.96 -3.74
CA LYS A 44 15.85 -1.49 -3.64
C LYS A 44 16.85 -0.41 -3.31
N PHE A 45 16.74 0.74 -3.94
CA PHE A 45 17.59 1.90 -3.66
C PHE A 45 17.45 2.35 -2.21
N LEU A 46 16.23 2.48 -1.70
CA LEU A 46 15.98 2.92 -0.33
C LEU A 46 16.47 1.89 0.70
N VAL A 47 16.31 0.61 0.42
CA VAL A 47 16.85 -0.46 1.27
C VAL A 47 18.36 -0.35 1.37
N GLU A 48 19.04 -0.14 0.24
CA GLU A 48 20.50 -0.03 0.18
C GLU A 48 21.01 1.23 0.86
N VAL A 49 20.44 2.39 0.54
CA VAL A 49 20.94 3.69 0.97
C VAL A 49 20.49 4.06 2.38
N HIS A 50 19.24 3.80 2.73
CA HIS A 50 18.67 4.15 4.03
C HIS A 50 18.63 2.99 5.03
N GLY A 51 19.00 1.78 4.60
CA GLY A 51 18.99 0.61 5.47
C GLY A 51 17.59 0.25 5.97
N LEU A 52 16.59 0.35 5.11
CA LEU A 52 15.21 0.05 5.49
C LEU A 52 15.06 -1.40 5.95
N ASN A 53 14.32 -1.59 7.03
CA ASN A 53 14.03 -2.91 7.58
C ASN A 53 12.53 -3.17 7.78
N ARG A 54 11.69 -2.24 7.39
CA ARG A 54 10.23 -2.33 7.53
C ARG A 54 9.55 -1.60 6.38
N ILE A 55 8.49 -2.20 5.86
CA ILE A 55 7.69 -1.62 4.80
C ILE A 55 6.23 -1.61 5.23
N VAL A 56 5.52 -0.53 4.92
CA VAL A 56 4.10 -0.38 5.18
C VAL A 56 3.39 -0.18 3.84
N LEU A 57 2.44 -1.04 3.55
CA LEU A 57 1.61 -0.97 2.34
C LEU A 57 0.23 -0.43 2.72
N ILE A 58 -0.24 0.57 1.98
CA ILE A 58 -1.55 1.18 2.26
C ILE A 58 -2.37 1.25 0.98
N ALA A 59 -3.51 0.57 0.97
CA ALA A 59 -4.56 0.74 -0.02
C ALA A 59 -5.66 1.62 0.56
N HIS A 60 -6.48 2.22 -0.29
CA HIS A 60 -7.56 3.10 0.18
C HIS A 60 -8.87 2.82 -0.52
N GLN A 61 -9.95 3.14 0.17
CA GLN A 61 -11.31 3.04 -0.32
C GLN A 61 -11.51 3.87 -1.60
N ASP A 62 -12.36 3.40 -2.51
CA ASP A 62 -12.74 4.11 -3.74
C ASP A 62 -11.53 4.48 -4.64
N CYS A 63 -10.55 3.60 -4.72
CA CYS A 63 -9.35 3.85 -5.51
C CYS A 63 -9.65 3.90 -7.01
N ALA A 64 -9.33 5.02 -7.66
CA ALA A 64 -9.57 5.23 -9.08
C ALA A 64 -8.79 4.25 -9.97
N PHE A 65 -7.62 3.78 -9.54
CA PHE A 65 -6.84 2.78 -10.28
C PHE A 65 -7.66 1.51 -10.50
N TYR A 66 -8.28 1.00 -9.44
CA TYR A 66 -9.10 -0.22 -9.51
C TYR A 66 -10.40 0.01 -10.28
N GLY A 67 -11.03 1.15 -10.08
CA GLY A 67 -12.27 1.46 -10.79
C GLY A 67 -12.07 1.74 -12.26
N SER A 68 -11.02 2.46 -12.62
CA SER A 68 -10.76 2.90 -13.99
C SER A 68 -9.87 1.93 -14.77
N ARG A 69 -8.66 1.65 -14.29
CA ARG A 69 -7.69 0.82 -15.03
C ARG A 69 -8.05 -0.66 -15.01
N LEU A 70 -8.58 -1.16 -13.92
CA LEU A 70 -8.98 -2.57 -13.79
C LEU A 70 -10.47 -2.78 -14.04
N ALA A 71 -11.24 -1.70 -14.24
CA ALA A 71 -12.67 -1.73 -14.55
C ALA A 71 -13.48 -2.56 -13.55
N LEU A 72 -13.15 -2.47 -12.25
CA LEU A 72 -13.84 -3.22 -11.21
C LEU A 72 -15.08 -2.48 -10.70
N THR A 73 -16.12 -3.24 -10.39
CA THR A 73 -17.31 -2.70 -9.72
C THR A 73 -17.02 -2.39 -8.26
N ALA A 74 -17.80 -1.47 -7.65
CA ALA A 74 -17.63 -1.10 -6.25
C ALA A 74 -17.67 -2.31 -5.29
N ARG A 75 -18.50 -3.32 -5.61
CA ARG A 75 -18.64 -4.54 -4.80
C ARG A 75 -17.34 -5.36 -4.75
N ARG A 76 -16.62 -5.45 -5.87
CA ARG A 76 -15.41 -6.26 -5.97
C ARG A 76 -14.16 -5.51 -5.59
N LEU A 77 -14.22 -4.19 -5.66
CA LEU A 77 -13.06 -3.32 -5.52
C LEU A 77 -12.30 -3.58 -4.22
N GLU A 78 -12.98 -3.53 -3.09
CA GLU A 78 -12.33 -3.73 -1.78
C GLU A 78 -11.77 -5.13 -1.61
N LEU A 79 -12.52 -6.15 -2.06
CA LEU A 79 -12.05 -7.55 -1.97
C LEU A 79 -10.77 -7.75 -2.77
N VAL A 80 -10.70 -7.20 -3.97
CA VAL A 80 -9.52 -7.28 -4.82
C VAL A 80 -8.37 -6.50 -4.21
N GLN A 81 -8.61 -5.32 -3.67
CA GLN A 81 -7.58 -4.53 -3.00
C GLN A 81 -6.96 -5.27 -1.81
N ARG A 82 -7.79 -5.91 -0.99
CA ARG A 82 -7.31 -6.70 0.14
C ARG A 82 -6.48 -7.91 -0.31
N ALA A 83 -6.92 -8.60 -1.34
CA ALA A 83 -6.17 -9.71 -1.93
C ALA A 83 -4.84 -9.22 -2.53
N ASP A 84 -4.85 -8.05 -3.17
CA ASP A 84 -3.67 -7.45 -3.77
C ASP A 84 -2.63 -7.04 -2.71
N LEU A 85 -3.07 -6.60 -1.53
CA LEU A 85 -2.14 -6.31 -0.44
C LEU A 85 -1.37 -7.56 -0.03
N VAL A 86 -2.02 -8.72 0.01
CA VAL A 86 -1.35 -9.99 0.31
C VAL A 86 -0.32 -10.33 -0.77
N ARG A 87 -0.70 -10.20 -2.05
CA ARG A 87 0.22 -10.45 -3.17
C ARG A 87 1.39 -9.48 -3.18
N ALA A 88 1.11 -8.19 -2.97
CA ALA A 88 2.13 -7.16 -2.93
C ALA A 88 3.11 -7.39 -1.79
N ALA A 89 2.63 -7.75 -0.62
CA ALA A 89 3.50 -8.05 0.53
C ALA A 89 4.45 -9.23 0.24
N ALA A 90 3.94 -10.30 -0.35
CA ALA A 90 4.76 -11.45 -0.72
C ALA A 90 5.82 -11.08 -1.77
N PHE A 91 5.43 -10.27 -2.77
CA PHE A 91 6.34 -9.81 -3.82
C PHE A 91 7.43 -8.91 -3.24
N VAL A 92 7.06 -7.93 -2.41
CA VAL A 92 8.01 -7.01 -1.79
C VAL A 92 9.00 -7.76 -0.90
N ALA A 93 8.53 -8.74 -0.13
CA ALA A 93 9.40 -9.58 0.69
C ALA A 93 10.46 -10.30 -0.15
N ARG A 94 10.06 -10.82 -1.31
CA ARG A 94 11.00 -11.50 -2.22
C ARG A 94 12.04 -10.57 -2.81
N VAL A 95 11.61 -9.40 -3.29
CA VAL A 95 12.53 -8.49 -4.02
C VAL A 95 13.42 -7.67 -3.11
N THR A 96 13.02 -7.43 -1.87
CA THR A 96 13.78 -6.61 -0.92
C THR A 96 14.48 -7.42 0.16
N GLY A 97 14.04 -8.63 0.43
CA GLY A 97 14.52 -9.43 1.56
C GLY A 97 13.99 -8.97 2.92
N ILE A 98 13.08 -7.99 2.93
CA ILE A 98 12.47 -7.49 4.17
C ILE A 98 11.28 -8.37 4.51
N ASP A 99 11.20 -8.84 5.77
CA ASP A 99 10.12 -9.67 6.28
C ASP A 99 9.11 -8.90 7.15
N ARG A 100 9.47 -7.72 7.63
CA ARG A 100 8.57 -6.86 8.41
C ARG A 100 7.74 -5.98 7.49
N ILE A 101 6.62 -6.53 7.04
CA ILE A 101 5.70 -5.84 6.14
C ILE A 101 4.34 -5.76 6.81
N ASP A 102 3.85 -4.53 6.99
CA ASP A 102 2.51 -4.26 7.49
C ASP A 102 1.64 -3.75 6.35
N ALA A 103 0.37 -4.09 6.37
CA ALA A 103 -0.58 -3.62 5.38
C ALA A 103 -1.82 -3.05 6.05
N PHE A 104 -2.34 -1.97 5.46
CA PHE A 104 -3.53 -1.29 5.95
C PHE A 104 -4.46 -0.95 4.80
N PHE A 105 -5.75 -0.95 5.09
CA PHE A 105 -6.79 -0.42 4.23
C PHE A 105 -7.31 0.88 4.84
N ALA A 106 -7.16 1.98 4.12
CA ALA A 106 -7.59 3.30 4.59
C ALA A 106 -9.07 3.50 4.22
N ARG A 107 -9.91 3.64 5.23
CA ARG A 107 -11.35 3.82 5.09
C ARG A 107 -11.77 5.21 5.55
N HIS A 108 -12.63 5.83 4.78
CA HIS A 108 -13.22 7.11 5.11
C HIS A 108 -14.46 6.89 6.00
N VAL A 109 -14.43 7.44 7.21
CA VAL A 109 -15.50 7.30 8.20
C VAL A 109 -16.04 8.67 8.56
N VAL A 110 -17.36 8.83 8.59
CA VAL A 110 -18.03 10.05 9.04
C VAL A 110 -18.63 9.78 10.42
N ARG A 111 -18.18 10.53 11.43
CA ARG A 111 -18.74 10.50 12.79
C ARG A 111 -18.99 11.92 13.25
N ASP A 112 -20.22 12.18 13.73
CA ASP A 112 -20.62 13.49 14.27
C ASP A 112 -20.25 14.64 13.32
N GLU A 113 -20.55 14.48 12.03
CA GLU A 113 -20.23 15.43 10.94
C GLU A 113 -18.73 15.64 10.67
N GLU A 114 -17.86 14.93 11.40
CA GLU A 114 -16.43 14.96 11.14
C GLU A 114 -16.01 13.81 10.22
N GLN A 115 -15.19 14.14 9.24
CA GLN A 115 -14.60 13.15 8.35
C GLN A 115 -13.26 12.68 8.91
N ARG A 116 -13.10 11.38 9.05
CA ARG A 116 -11.86 10.77 9.52
C ARG A 116 -11.42 9.66 8.59
N ILE A 117 -10.11 9.44 8.54
CA ILE A 117 -9.53 8.29 7.86
C ILE A 117 -9.12 7.29 8.93
N VAL A 118 -9.65 6.08 8.82
CA VAL A 118 -9.31 4.96 9.68
C VAL A 118 -8.47 3.98 8.89
N PHE A 119 -7.34 3.56 9.46
CA PHE A 119 -6.44 2.57 8.87
C PHE A 119 -6.73 1.21 9.49
N GLU A 120 -7.37 0.34 8.70
CA GLU A 120 -7.68 -1.02 9.14
C GLU A 120 -6.52 -1.95 8.81
N PRO A 121 -5.95 -2.66 9.80
CA PRO A 121 -4.91 -3.63 9.52
C PRO A 121 -5.40 -4.74 8.61
N VAL A 122 -4.56 -5.14 7.67
CA VAL A 122 -4.81 -6.28 6.78
C VAL A 122 -3.72 -7.32 7.04
N GLU A 123 -4.14 -8.53 7.31
CA GLU A 123 -3.21 -9.63 7.56
C GLU A 123 -2.55 -10.08 6.25
N VAL A 124 -1.23 -10.05 6.23
CA VAL A 124 -0.45 -10.38 5.04
C VAL A 124 0.64 -11.43 5.29
#